data_b5c5f92926ca09ec61ad1c6fc74584a5
#
_entry.id   b5c5f92926ca09ec61ad1c6fc74584a5
#
_cell.length_a   1.000
_cell.length_b   1.000
_cell.length_c   1.000
_cell.angle_alpha   90.00
_cell.angle_beta   90.00
_cell.angle_gamma   90.00
#
_symmetry.space_group_name_H-M   'P 1'
#
loop_
_entity.id
_entity.type
_entity.pdbx_description
1 polymer ?
#
loop_
_entity_poly.entity_id
_entity_poly.type
_entity_poly.pdbx_seq_one_letter_code
_entity_poly.pdbx_strand_id
1 'polypeptide(L)'
;MRHRLILFLTLALASLTSAAQIGDPRNTLSLGVSGGMGTSEVSFVPSIKQTLSLGPTFGVSLRHVSEKYFFLICGTQIECNFASRGWTELIEDGSGNEYTRIANYVEVPFLAHLGFGREFRGVQGHINMGPQVAYLLSEREIYGGQKPWDVSNRPNQVTEQYGKAIENKLDYGITASLGLELRTGMGNFGIEGRYYFGLGNIYGITKKDYFGRCANSTISVRATYSFNLF
;
A
#
# COMPACT_ATOMS: atom_id res chain seq x y z
N MET A 1 7.06 12.64 29.64
CA MET A 1 6.44 12.10 28.43
C MET A 1 5.04 12.66 28.15
N ARG A 2 4.13 12.71 29.12
CA ARG A 2 2.74 13.23 28.96
C ARG A 2 2.66 14.66 28.39
N HIS A 3 3.50 15.61 28.85
CA HIS A 3 3.50 17.00 28.35
C HIS A 3 3.96 17.14 26.89
N ARG A 4 4.88 16.28 26.43
CA ARG A 4 5.33 16.29 25.03
C ARG A 4 4.27 15.76 24.08
N LEU A 5 3.48 14.78 24.50
CA LEU A 5 2.35 14.24 23.75
C LEU A 5 1.22 15.26 23.61
N ILE A 6 0.91 15.98 24.70
CA ILE A 6 -0.11 17.05 24.69
C ILE A 6 0.35 18.21 23.78
N LEU A 7 1.63 18.59 23.81
CA LEU A 7 2.18 19.62 22.95
C LEU A 7 2.11 19.23 21.46
N PHE A 8 2.39 17.97 21.12
CA PHE A 8 2.22 17.45 19.75
C PHE A 8 0.76 17.45 19.32
N LEU A 9 -0.16 17.05 20.20
CA LEU A 9 -1.60 17.04 19.90
C LEU A 9 -2.15 18.46 19.71
N THR A 10 -1.72 19.43 20.52
CA THR A 10 -2.13 20.83 20.39
C THR A 10 -1.53 21.50 19.15
N LEU A 11 -0.28 21.17 18.77
CA LEU A 11 0.31 21.65 17.52
C LEU A 11 -0.39 21.05 16.29
N ALA A 12 -0.76 19.79 16.34
CA ALA A 12 -1.53 19.12 15.28
C ALA A 12 -2.95 19.69 15.15
N LEU A 13 -3.61 20.05 16.25
CA LEU A 13 -4.92 20.72 16.20
C LEU A 13 -4.80 22.19 15.74
N ALA A 14 -3.74 22.90 16.11
CA ALA A 14 -3.53 24.29 15.68
C ALA A 14 -3.23 24.41 14.19
N SER A 15 -2.64 23.40 13.56
CA SER A 15 -2.42 23.37 12.11
C SER A 15 -3.73 23.22 11.28
N LEU A 16 -4.83 22.80 11.91
CA LEU A 16 -6.13 22.69 11.26
C LEU A 16 -6.88 24.02 11.11
N THR A 17 -6.41 25.09 11.76
CA THR A 17 -7.06 26.42 11.74
C THR A 17 -6.36 27.44 10.87
N SER A 18 -5.40 27.06 10.02
CA SER A 18 -4.74 27.98 9.09
C SER A 18 -5.71 28.43 7.98
N ALA A 19 -6.60 29.37 8.28
CA ALA A 19 -7.54 30.01 7.36
C ALA A 19 -6.84 31.08 6.50
N ALA A 20 -5.71 30.77 5.87
CA ALA A 20 -4.97 31.70 5.03
C ALA A 20 -5.05 31.33 3.54
N GLN A 21 -6.23 30.88 3.05
CA GLN A 21 -6.30 30.34 1.70
C GLN A 21 -7.49 30.86 0.90
N ILE A 22 -7.21 31.23 -0.34
CA ILE A 22 -8.15 31.79 -1.34
C ILE A 22 -8.87 30.64 -2.09
N GLY A 23 -9.20 29.55 -1.42
CA GLY A 23 -9.96 28.46 -2.02
C GLY A 23 -11.44 28.55 -1.70
N ASP A 24 -12.28 28.04 -2.58
CA ASP A 24 -13.71 27.87 -2.28
C ASP A 24 -13.84 26.71 -1.26
N PRO A 25 -14.35 26.97 -0.04
CA PRO A 25 -14.49 25.92 0.96
C PRO A 25 -15.47 24.85 0.48
N ARG A 26 -15.13 23.62 0.75
CA ARG A 26 -15.95 22.43 0.52
C ARG A 26 -16.03 21.64 1.83
N ASN A 27 -17.11 20.96 2.04
CA ASN A 27 -17.26 20.06 3.17
C ASN A 27 -18.02 18.82 2.70
N THR A 28 -17.35 18.00 1.90
CA THR A 28 -17.96 16.77 1.39
C THR A 28 -17.22 15.59 2.00
N LEU A 29 -17.96 14.74 2.70
CA LEU A 29 -17.49 13.49 3.26
C LEU A 29 -18.01 12.33 2.43
N SER A 30 -17.16 11.48 1.95
CA SER A 30 -17.52 10.30 1.15
C SER A 30 -17.01 9.03 1.81
N LEU A 31 -17.87 8.02 1.83
CA LEU A 31 -17.50 6.65 2.25
C LEU A 31 -17.39 5.78 0.99
N GLY A 32 -16.35 4.98 0.91
CA GLY A 32 -16.09 4.14 -0.24
C GLY A 32 -15.67 2.72 0.12
N VAL A 33 -15.83 1.83 -0.85
CA VAL A 33 -15.30 0.47 -0.85
C VAL A 33 -14.42 0.28 -2.08
N SER A 34 -13.42 -0.57 -1.97
CA SER A 34 -12.53 -0.88 -3.07
C SER A 34 -12.18 -2.36 -3.11
N GLY A 35 -11.92 -2.86 -4.30
CA GLY A 35 -11.45 -4.23 -4.50
C GLY A 35 -10.63 -4.34 -5.78
N GLY A 36 -9.64 -5.20 -5.77
CA GLY A 36 -8.76 -5.38 -6.92
C GLY A 36 -7.68 -6.43 -6.71
N MET A 37 -6.68 -6.36 -7.56
CA MET A 37 -5.52 -7.26 -7.54
C MET A 37 -4.24 -6.45 -7.57
N GLY A 38 -3.22 -6.96 -6.90
CA GLY A 38 -1.89 -6.38 -6.92
C GLY A 38 -0.81 -7.40 -7.20
N THR A 39 0.29 -6.94 -7.74
CA THR A 39 1.54 -7.70 -7.83
C THR A 39 2.53 -7.14 -6.83
N SER A 40 3.27 -8.01 -6.17
CA SER A 40 4.25 -7.61 -5.17
C SER A 40 5.57 -8.34 -5.36
N GLU A 41 6.62 -7.70 -4.88
CA GLU A 41 7.98 -8.20 -4.80
C GLU A 41 8.64 -7.68 -3.52
N VAL A 42 9.75 -8.29 -3.13
CA VAL A 42 10.58 -7.83 -2.02
C VAL A 42 11.97 -7.47 -2.54
N SER A 43 12.39 -6.24 -2.27
CA SER A 43 13.72 -5.75 -2.65
C SER A 43 14.78 -6.31 -1.70
N PHE A 44 15.38 -7.44 -2.05
CA PHE A 44 16.43 -8.08 -1.25
C PHE A 44 17.84 -7.56 -1.58
N VAL A 45 18.69 -7.47 -0.55
CA VAL A 45 20.13 -7.29 -0.67
C VAL A 45 20.79 -8.30 0.29
N PRO A 46 21.53 -9.32 -0.23
CA PRO A 46 21.78 -9.64 -1.63
C PRO A 46 20.51 -10.00 -2.40
N SER A 47 20.53 -9.75 -3.71
CA SER A 47 19.33 -9.87 -4.55
C SER A 47 18.91 -11.33 -4.75
N ILE A 48 17.60 -11.56 -4.71
CA ILE A 48 16.96 -12.82 -5.07
C ILE A 48 16.19 -12.57 -6.36
N LYS A 49 16.38 -13.44 -7.38
CA LYS A 49 15.56 -13.37 -8.59
C LYS A 49 14.13 -13.74 -8.26
N GLN A 50 13.17 -12.89 -8.64
CA GLN A 50 11.76 -13.06 -8.30
C GLN A 50 10.88 -12.90 -9.53
N THR A 51 9.77 -13.61 -9.49
CA THR A 51 8.60 -13.35 -10.32
C THR A 51 7.57 -12.62 -9.47
N LEU A 52 6.79 -11.74 -10.09
CA LEU A 52 5.75 -10.97 -9.41
C LEU A 52 4.70 -11.90 -8.79
N SER A 53 4.45 -11.75 -7.50
CA SER A 53 3.42 -12.48 -6.79
C SER A 53 2.10 -11.74 -6.87
N LEU A 54 1.06 -12.40 -7.41
CA LEU A 54 -0.29 -11.82 -7.56
C LEU A 54 -1.11 -12.09 -6.31
N GLY A 55 -1.76 -11.05 -5.75
CA GLY A 55 -2.62 -11.18 -4.57
C GLY A 55 -3.82 -10.23 -4.59
N PRO A 56 -4.93 -10.60 -3.93
CA PRO A 56 -6.10 -9.75 -3.80
C PRO A 56 -5.86 -8.57 -2.84
N THR A 57 -6.55 -7.46 -3.11
CA THR A 57 -6.65 -6.31 -2.21
C THR A 57 -8.08 -5.81 -2.18
N PHE A 58 -8.59 -5.47 -0.99
CA PHE A 58 -9.91 -4.89 -0.80
C PHE A 58 -9.96 -4.07 0.48
N GLY A 59 -10.85 -3.11 0.55
CA GLY A 59 -10.94 -2.27 1.74
C GLY A 59 -12.03 -1.21 1.67
N VAL A 60 -12.00 -0.38 2.70
CA VAL A 60 -12.92 0.75 2.88
C VAL A 60 -12.12 2.05 2.92
N SER A 61 -12.74 3.14 2.50
CA SER A 61 -12.12 4.47 2.48
C SER A 61 -13.08 5.53 2.99
N LEU A 62 -12.52 6.52 3.67
CA LEU A 62 -13.19 7.74 4.08
C LEU A 62 -12.44 8.90 3.46
N ARG A 63 -13.09 9.69 2.60
CA ARG A 63 -12.53 10.84 1.91
C ARG A 63 -13.26 12.11 2.35
N HIS A 64 -12.49 13.09 2.76
CA HIS A 64 -12.99 14.44 3.06
C HIS A 64 -12.39 15.42 2.05
N VAL A 65 -13.27 16.10 1.30
CA VAL A 65 -12.89 17.21 0.41
C VAL A 65 -13.07 18.51 1.18
N SER A 66 -12.00 19.26 1.36
CA SER A 66 -11.98 20.49 2.17
C SER A 66 -12.10 21.75 1.32
N GLU A 67 -11.49 21.78 0.15
CA GLU A 67 -11.34 23.00 -0.63
C GLU A 67 -11.28 22.73 -2.13
N LYS A 68 -11.59 23.78 -2.90
CA LYS A 68 -11.40 23.79 -4.35
C LYS A 68 -10.66 25.05 -4.79
N TYR A 69 -9.60 24.85 -5.55
CA TYR A 69 -8.83 25.91 -6.18
C TYR A 69 -8.97 25.81 -7.69
N PHE A 70 -9.69 26.73 -8.33
CA PHE A 70 -9.95 26.71 -9.76
C PHE A 70 -10.51 25.35 -10.23
N PHE A 71 -9.67 24.51 -10.80
CA PHE A 71 -10.02 23.15 -11.27
C PHE A 71 -9.54 22.05 -10.33
N LEU A 72 -8.75 22.38 -9.30
CA LEU A 72 -8.16 21.43 -8.38
C LEU A 72 -9.04 21.28 -7.13
N ILE A 73 -9.42 20.06 -6.82
CA ILE A 73 -10.20 19.66 -5.64
C ILE A 73 -9.25 19.05 -4.63
N CYS A 74 -9.15 19.66 -3.46
CA CYS A 74 -8.21 19.26 -2.42
C CYS A 74 -8.94 18.58 -1.26
N GLY A 75 -8.37 17.50 -0.78
CA GLY A 75 -8.92 16.74 0.32
C GLY A 75 -7.94 15.77 0.96
N THR A 76 -8.44 14.99 1.89
CA THR A 76 -7.70 13.92 2.56
C THR A 76 -8.50 12.63 2.49
N GLN A 77 -7.79 11.51 2.45
CA GLN A 77 -8.39 10.18 2.42
C GLN A 77 -7.66 9.26 3.39
N ILE A 78 -8.42 8.56 4.22
CA ILE A 78 -7.92 7.48 5.05
C ILE A 78 -8.58 6.17 4.60
N GLU A 79 -7.82 5.09 4.62
CA GLU A 79 -8.34 3.79 4.23
C GLU A 79 -7.96 2.72 5.25
N CYS A 80 -8.72 1.62 5.21
CA CYS A 80 -8.38 0.38 5.87
C CYS A 80 -8.53 -0.74 4.86
N ASN A 81 -7.41 -1.31 4.43
CA ASN A 81 -7.36 -2.30 3.36
C ASN A 81 -6.78 -3.61 3.87
N PHE A 82 -7.30 -4.71 3.36
CA PHE A 82 -6.63 -5.99 3.35
C PHE A 82 -5.83 -6.11 2.05
N ALA A 83 -4.59 -6.57 2.14
CA ALA A 83 -3.76 -6.86 0.97
C ALA A 83 -2.95 -8.14 1.17
N SER A 84 -3.00 -9.02 0.19
CA SER A 84 -2.12 -10.17 0.12
C SER A 84 -0.91 -9.81 -0.72
N ARG A 85 0.26 -9.86 -0.11
CA ARG A 85 1.56 -9.55 -0.71
C ARG A 85 2.45 -10.79 -0.65
N GLY A 86 3.60 -10.72 -1.29
CA GLY A 86 4.60 -11.77 -1.20
C GLY A 86 5.58 -11.73 -2.37
N TRP A 87 6.28 -12.83 -2.54
CA TRP A 87 7.18 -13.02 -3.69
C TRP A 87 7.22 -14.49 -4.08
N THR A 88 7.50 -14.71 -5.35
CA THR A 88 7.81 -16.04 -5.90
C THR A 88 9.23 -16.01 -6.39
N GLU A 89 10.07 -16.91 -5.90
CA GLU A 89 11.46 -17.00 -6.33
C GLU A 89 11.53 -17.66 -7.70
N LEU A 90 12.32 -17.06 -8.59
CA LEU A 90 12.65 -17.64 -9.89
C LEU A 90 13.92 -18.50 -9.73
N ILE A 91 13.73 -19.82 -9.53
CA ILE A 91 14.80 -20.78 -9.31
C ILE A 91 15.23 -21.38 -10.66
N GLU A 92 16.43 -21.04 -11.12
CA GLU A 92 16.97 -21.45 -12.42
C GLU A 92 18.16 -22.42 -12.25
N ASP A 93 18.03 -23.41 -11.38
CA ASP A 93 19.06 -24.42 -11.08
C ASP A 93 18.83 -25.77 -11.77
N GLY A 94 17.78 -25.86 -12.59
CA GLY A 94 17.39 -27.10 -13.28
C GLY A 94 16.68 -28.12 -12.38
N SER A 95 16.47 -27.83 -11.10
CA SER A 95 15.78 -28.74 -10.16
C SER A 95 14.26 -28.77 -10.36
N GLY A 96 13.68 -27.75 -11.01
CA GLY A 96 12.24 -27.56 -11.09
C GLY A 96 11.59 -27.21 -9.74
N ASN A 97 12.38 -26.75 -8.77
CA ASN A 97 11.88 -26.30 -7.48
C ASN A 97 11.19 -24.94 -7.61
N GLU A 98 10.16 -24.73 -6.80
CA GLU A 98 9.42 -23.49 -6.70
C GLU A 98 9.33 -23.06 -5.25
N TYR A 99 9.44 -21.76 -4.99
CA TYR A 99 9.25 -21.19 -3.68
C TYR A 99 8.40 -19.93 -3.77
N THR A 100 7.32 -19.93 -3.01
CA THR A 100 6.43 -18.75 -2.91
C THR A 100 6.17 -18.44 -1.45
N ARG A 101 6.34 -17.18 -1.07
CA ARG A 101 5.91 -16.66 0.22
C ARG A 101 4.73 -15.73 0.04
N ILE A 102 3.68 -15.97 0.82
CA ILE A 102 2.48 -15.14 0.88
C ILE A 102 2.41 -14.51 2.26
N ALA A 103 2.19 -13.20 2.31
CA ALA A 103 2.04 -12.42 3.53
C ALA A 103 0.80 -11.54 3.44
N ASN A 104 -0.12 -11.69 4.38
CA ASN A 104 -1.37 -10.96 4.42
C ASN A 104 -1.27 -9.81 5.41
N TYR A 105 -1.61 -8.61 4.95
CA TYR A 105 -1.51 -7.38 5.72
C TYR A 105 -2.86 -6.68 5.86
N VAL A 106 -3.05 -5.99 6.99
CA VAL A 106 -3.97 -4.86 7.08
C VAL A 106 -3.16 -3.59 6.87
N GLU A 107 -3.61 -2.73 5.97
CA GLU A 107 -2.94 -1.50 5.56
C GLU A 107 -3.81 -0.30 5.89
N VAL A 108 -3.18 0.74 6.43
CA VAL A 108 -3.84 2.02 6.74
C VAL A 108 -3.05 3.14 6.09
N PRO A 109 -3.35 3.49 4.83
CA PRO A 109 -2.80 4.69 4.21
C PRO A 109 -3.56 5.94 4.67
N PHE A 110 -2.80 7.04 4.84
CA PHE A 110 -3.32 8.38 5.04
C PHE A 110 -2.86 9.26 3.87
N LEU A 111 -3.81 9.68 3.02
CA LEU A 111 -3.51 10.22 1.71
C LEU A 111 -3.98 11.67 1.58
N ALA A 112 -3.15 12.52 1.00
CA ALA A 112 -3.61 13.73 0.35
C ALA A 112 -4.34 13.35 -0.94
N HIS A 113 -5.52 13.91 -1.16
CA HIS A 113 -6.36 13.70 -2.34
C HIS A 113 -6.38 14.97 -3.19
N LEU A 114 -6.00 14.84 -4.45
CA LEU A 114 -6.06 15.90 -5.45
C LEU A 114 -6.93 15.44 -6.61
N GLY A 115 -8.13 16.03 -6.73
CA GLY A 115 -9.07 15.76 -7.82
C GLY A 115 -9.07 16.85 -8.86
N PHE A 116 -9.25 16.50 -10.13
CA PHE A 116 -9.35 17.45 -11.24
C PHE A 116 -10.41 17.00 -12.25
N GLY A 117 -11.22 17.93 -12.67
CA GLY A 117 -12.34 17.68 -13.58
C GLY A 117 -13.68 18.09 -12.99
N ARG A 118 -14.71 17.29 -13.27
CA ARG A 118 -16.08 17.63 -12.85
C ARG A 118 -16.34 17.25 -11.41
N GLU A 119 -16.90 18.20 -10.64
CA GLU A 119 -17.13 18.03 -9.21
C GLU A 119 -18.39 17.22 -8.89
N PHE A 120 -19.48 17.41 -9.63
CA PHE A 120 -20.80 16.83 -9.30
C PHE A 120 -21.17 15.64 -10.17
N ARG A 121 -21.14 15.79 -11.49
CA ARG A 121 -21.49 14.73 -12.45
C ARG A 121 -20.49 14.71 -13.61
N GLY A 122 -20.03 13.52 -13.97
CA GLY A 122 -19.10 13.30 -15.07
C GLY A 122 -17.77 12.73 -14.59
N VAL A 123 -16.75 12.83 -15.42
CA VAL A 123 -15.44 12.24 -15.17
C VAL A 123 -14.57 13.19 -14.34
N GLN A 124 -13.93 12.65 -13.31
CA GLN A 124 -12.91 13.29 -12.50
C GLN A 124 -11.66 12.41 -12.47
N GLY A 125 -10.50 12.99 -12.77
CA GLY A 125 -9.21 12.38 -12.48
C GLY A 125 -8.80 12.69 -11.04
N HIS A 126 -8.01 11.81 -10.42
CA HIS A 126 -7.45 12.09 -9.11
C HIS A 126 -6.06 11.47 -8.93
N ILE A 127 -5.30 12.12 -8.06
CA ILE A 127 -4.03 11.63 -7.55
C ILE A 127 -4.15 11.57 -6.04
N ASN A 128 -3.75 10.45 -5.44
CA ASN A 128 -3.62 10.32 -4.00
C ASN A 128 -2.17 9.97 -3.66
N MET A 129 -1.64 10.57 -2.59
CA MET A 129 -0.28 10.28 -2.12
C MET A 129 -0.18 10.48 -0.62
N GLY A 130 0.58 9.61 0.05
CA GLY A 130 0.84 9.79 1.47
C GLY A 130 1.52 8.60 2.13
N PRO A 131 1.75 8.70 3.44
CA PRO A 131 2.29 7.60 4.23
C PRO A 131 1.28 6.46 4.36
N GLN A 132 1.81 5.27 4.46
CA GLN A 132 1.06 4.04 4.71
C GLN A 132 1.76 3.23 5.79
N VAL A 133 0.98 2.71 6.72
CA VAL A 133 1.41 1.69 7.66
C VAL A 133 0.65 0.40 7.38
N ALA A 134 1.31 -0.73 7.62
CA ALA A 134 0.70 -2.03 7.44
C ALA A 134 1.11 -2.98 8.57
N TYR A 135 0.22 -3.86 8.96
CA TYR A 135 0.46 -4.86 9.99
C TYR A 135 0.25 -6.26 9.43
N LEU A 136 1.25 -7.13 9.60
CA LEU A 136 1.22 -8.51 9.16
C LEU A 136 0.23 -9.31 10.02
N LEU A 137 -0.78 -9.90 9.37
CA LEU A 137 -1.77 -10.76 10.00
C LEU A 137 -1.35 -12.23 9.99
N SER A 138 -0.87 -12.69 8.83
CA SER A 138 -0.45 -14.07 8.61
C SER A 138 0.54 -14.17 7.48
N GLU A 139 1.36 -15.21 7.53
CA GLU A 139 2.27 -15.56 6.47
C GLU A 139 2.24 -17.05 6.18
N ARG A 140 2.62 -17.43 4.97
CA ARG A 140 2.70 -18.82 4.55
C ARG A 140 3.79 -18.99 3.50
N GLU A 141 4.54 -20.08 3.64
CA GLU A 141 5.49 -20.56 2.65
C GLU A 141 4.89 -21.72 1.85
N ILE A 142 5.16 -21.72 0.56
CA ILE A 142 4.77 -22.79 -0.35
C ILE A 142 6.01 -23.26 -1.07
N TYR A 143 6.32 -24.55 -0.87
CA TYR A 143 7.42 -25.24 -1.51
C TYR A 143 6.85 -26.17 -2.58
N GLY A 144 7.13 -25.87 -3.84
CA GLY A 144 6.73 -26.65 -5.01
C GLY A 144 7.91 -27.37 -5.66
N GLY A 145 7.62 -28.23 -6.65
CA GLY A 145 8.62 -28.93 -7.43
C GLY A 145 8.99 -30.31 -6.91
N GLN A 146 10.20 -30.76 -7.23
CA GLN A 146 10.66 -32.13 -6.94
C GLN A 146 10.99 -32.33 -5.45
N LYS A 147 10.79 -33.54 -4.95
CA LYS A 147 11.17 -33.94 -3.58
C LYS A 147 12.31 -34.98 -3.63
N PRO A 148 13.32 -34.92 -2.74
CA PRO A 148 13.50 -33.93 -1.66
C PRO A 148 13.82 -32.54 -2.19
N TRP A 149 13.31 -31.51 -1.49
CA TRP A 149 13.58 -30.11 -1.84
C TRP A 149 15.01 -29.74 -1.42
N ASP A 150 15.88 -29.52 -2.39
CA ASP A 150 17.31 -29.26 -2.16
C ASP A 150 17.66 -27.80 -2.47
N VAL A 151 18.51 -27.21 -1.64
CA VAL A 151 18.95 -25.81 -1.73
C VAL A 151 20.44 -25.68 -2.11
N SER A 152 21.15 -26.79 -2.24
CA SER A 152 22.62 -26.81 -2.39
C SER A 152 23.13 -26.16 -3.68
N ASN A 153 22.32 -26.14 -4.72
CA ASN A 153 22.69 -25.69 -6.06
C ASN A 153 22.06 -24.34 -6.45
N ARG A 154 21.65 -23.48 -5.50
CA ARG A 154 21.08 -22.18 -5.82
C ARG A 154 22.10 -21.28 -6.51
N PRO A 155 21.80 -20.73 -7.71
CA PRO A 155 22.75 -19.97 -8.51
C PRO A 155 23.30 -18.72 -7.81
N ASN A 156 22.49 -18.09 -6.94
CA ASN A 156 22.87 -16.90 -6.17
C ASN A 156 23.41 -17.22 -4.77
N GLN A 157 23.45 -18.51 -4.38
CA GLN A 157 23.85 -18.99 -3.05
C GLN A 157 23.09 -18.34 -1.88
N VAL A 158 21.95 -17.70 -2.14
CA VAL A 158 21.08 -17.08 -1.13
C VAL A 158 20.02 -18.09 -0.73
N THR A 159 20.05 -18.55 0.51
CA THR A 159 19.15 -19.58 1.05
C THR A 159 18.50 -19.19 2.39
N GLU A 160 18.95 -18.07 2.97
CA GLU A 160 18.52 -17.61 4.30
C GLU A 160 17.05 -17.17 4.39
N GLN A 161 16.35 -17.01 3.24
CA GLN A 161 14.94 -16.71 3.19
C GLN A 161 14.05 -17.92 3.47
N TYR A 162 14.54 -19.15 3.28
CA TYR A 162 13.73 -20.34 3.43
C TYR A 162 13.52 -20.70 4.91
N GLY A 163 12.26 -20.91 5.30
CA GLY A 163 11.89 -21.21 6.69
C GLY A 163 12.06 -20.05 7.67
N LYS A 164 12.52 -18.88 7.21
CA LYS A 164 12.70 -17.72 8.07
C LYS A 164 11.40 -16.95 8.19
N ALA A 165 10.80 -16.90 9.38
CA ALA A 165 9.60 -16.13 9.65
C ALA A 165 9.83 -14.62 9.47
N ILE A 166 8.80 -13.87 9.06
CA ILE A 166 8.85 -12.41 9.00
C ILE A 166 8.99 -11.85 10.42
N GLU A 167 10.11 -11.22 10.70
CA GLU A 167 10.46 -10.72 12.03
C GLU A 167 9.71 -9.43 12.35
N ASN A 168 9.64 -8.51 11.39
CA ASN A 168 9.01 -7.22 11.55
C ASN A 168 7.56 -7.26 11.04
N LYS A 169 6.61 -7.38 11.97
CA LYS A 169 5.19 -7.41 11.64
C LYS A 169 4.64 -6.04 11.21
N LEU A 170 5.32 -4.95 11.58
CA LEU A 170 4.95 -3.60 11.19
C LEU A 170 5.75 -3.20 9.95
N ASP A 171 5.06 -2.95 8.85
CA ASP A 171 5.62 -2.39 7.63
C ASP A 171 5.15 -0.95 7.46
N TYR A 172 5.97 -0.09 6.90
CA TYR A 172 5.65 1.30 6.64
C TYR A 172 6.33 1.78 5.36
N GLY A 173 5.71 2.75 4.72
CA GLY A 173 6.22 3.28 3.46
C GLY A 173 5.38 4.42 2.93
N ILE A 174 5.54 4.67 1.64
CA ILE A 174 4.82 5.71 0.91
C ILE A 174 3.98 5.02 -0.17
N THR A 175 2.73 5.47 -0.30
CA THR A 175 1.86 5.03 -1.38
C THR A 175 1.47 6.22 -2.24
N ALA A 176 1.36 5.97 -3.54
CA ALA A 176 0.84 6.93 -4.50
C ALA A 176 -0.13 6.22 -5.44
N SER A 177 -1.19 6.90 -5.84
CA SER A 177 -2.17 6.37 -6.77
C SER A 177 -2.66 7.42 -7.75
N LEU A 178 -3.06 6.93 -8.93
CA LEU A 178 -3.69 7.69 -9.98
C LEU A 178 -4.97 6.98 -10.38
N GLY A 179 -6.08 7.71 -10.50
CA GLY A 179 -7.36 7.11 -10.85
C GLY A 179 -8.28 8.03 -11.63
N LEU A 180 -9.30 7.39 -12.19
CA LEU A 180 -10.44 8.05 -12.83
C LEU A 180 -11.71 7.64 -12.08
N GLU A 181 -12.57 8.61 -11.82
CA GLU A 181 -13.83 8.44 -11.11
C GLU A 181 -14.96 9.00 -11.96
N LEU A 182 -15.99 8.19 -12.21
CA LEU A 182 -17.24 8.63 -12.83
C LEU A 182 -18.24 8.98 -11.73
N ARG A 183 -18.50 10.26 -11.58
CA ARG A 183 -19.46 10.80 -10.61
C ARG A 183 -20.86 10.74 -11.15
N THR A 184 -21.74 10.06 -10.44
CA THR A 184 -23.16 9.88 -10.81
C THR A 184 -24.09 10.31 -9.67
N GLY A 185 -25.40 10.33 -9.93
CA GLY A 185 -26.39 10.60 -8.88
C GLY A 185 -26.58 9.47 -7.86
N MET A 186 -26.08 8.26 -8.15
CA MET A 186 -26.18 7.09 -7.28
C MET A 186 -24.88 6.78 -6.53
N GLY A 187 -23.82 7.53 -6.80
CA GLY A 187 -22.48 7.33 -6.24
C GLY A 187 -21.41 7.48 -7.30
N ASN A 188 -20.16 7.28 -6.90
CA ASN A 188 -19.00 7.50 -7.73
C ASN A 188 -18.32 6.14 -7.97
N PHE A 189 -18.10 5.80 -9.22
CA PHE A 189 -17.44 4.58 -9.66
C PHE A 189 -16.06 4.93 -10.20
N GLY A 190 -15.03 4.25 -9.72
CA GLY A 190 -13.68 4.56 -10.12
C GLY A 190 -12.84 3.34 -10.43
N ILE A 191 -11.74 3.60 -11.11
CA ILE A 191 -10.61 2.69 -11.29
C ILE A 191 -9.35 3.42 -10.87
N GLU A 192 -8.49 2.75 -10.12
CA GLU A 192 -7.28 3.32 -9.55
C GLU A 192 -6.10 2.38 -9.73
N GLY A 193 -4.98 2.90 -10.26
CA GLY A 193 -3.67 2.27 -10.22
C GLY A 193 -2.89 2.82 -9.03
N ARG A 194 -2.31 1.93 -8.21
CA ARG A 194 -1.58 2.29 -6.98
C ARG A 194 -0.22 1.65 -6.95
N TYR A 195 0.76 2.41 -6.47
CA TYR A 195 2.10 1.95 -6.17
C TYR A 195 2.41 2.18 -4.69
N TYR A 196 2.91 1.15 -4.02
CA TYR A 196 3.43 1.21 -2.66
C TYR A 196 4.93 0.96 -2.67
N PHE A 197 5.67 1.85 -2.02
CA PHE A 197 7.10 1.74 -1.80
C PHE A 197 7.39 1.56 -0.31
N GLY A 198 7.78 0.36 0.09
CA GLY A 198 8.14 0.03 1.46
C GLY A 198 9.48 0.65 1.87
N LEU A 199 9.48 1.27 3.03
CA LEU A 199 10.67 1.79 3.73
C LEU A 199 11.07 0.86 4.87
N GLY A 200 10.12 0.07 5.40
CA GLY A 200 10.35 -0.97 6.38
C GLY A 200 11.02 -2.21 5.75
N ASN A 201 11.65 -3.02 6.58
CA ASN A 201 12.24 -4.30 6.17
C ASN A 201 11.52 -5.43 6.90
N ILE A 202 11.19 -6.51 6.19
CA ILE A 202 10.47 -7.67 6.75
C ILE A 202 11.34 -8.52 7.66
N TYR A 203 12.67 -8.52 7.44
CA TYR A 203 13.65 -9.17 8.30
C TYR A 203 14.54 -8.15 9.00
N GLY A 204 15.31 -8.60 10.01
CA GLY A 204 16.37 -7.81 10.61
C GLY A 204 17.44 -7.42 9.58
N ILE A 205 17.99 -6.22 9.75
CA ILE A 205 19.04 -5.64 8.87
C ILE A 205 20.25 -5.15 9.67
N THR A 206 20.50 -5.74 10.83
CA THR A 206 21.69 -5.42 11.64
C THR A 206 22.93 -6.01 11.01
N LYS A 207 24.13 -5.63 11.50
CA LYS A 207 25.39 -6.19 11.01
C LYS A 207 25.54 -7.71 11.19
N LYS A 208 24.66 -8.32 11.99
CA LYS A 208 24.64 -9.77 12.22
C LYS A 208 23.65 -10.49 11.30
N ASP A 209 22.75 -9.76 10.66
CA ASP A 209 21.74 -10.31 9.79
C ASP A 209 22.28 -10.49 8.38
N TYR A 210 21.77 -11.49 7.68
CA TYR A 210 22.22 -11.83 6.34
C TYR A 210 21.78 -10.77 5.31
N PHE A 211 20.55 -10.23 5.46
CA PHE A 211 19.99 -9.26 4.53
C PHE A 211 20.29 -7.83 4.97
N GLY A 212 20.85 -7.02 4.06
CA GLY A 212 21.02 -5.59 4.27
C GLY A 212 19.78 -4.76 3.88
N ARG A 213 18.86 -5.35 3.09
CA ARG A 213 17.56 -4.79 2.71
C ARG A 213 16.59 -5.91 2.37
N CYS A 214 15.32 -5.74 2.76
CA CYS A 214 14.23 -6.65 2.42
C CYS A 214 12.89 -5.91 2.54
N ALA A 215 12.67 -4.92 1.66
CA ALA A 215 11.51 -4.03 1.70
C ALA A 215 10.47 -4.42 0.64
N ASN A 216 9.18 -4.35 1.01
CA ASN A 216 8.06 -4.62 0.11
C ASN A 216 7.90 -3.54 -0.97
N SER A 217 7.54 -3.96 -2.18
CA SER A 217 7.06 -3.09 -3.25
C SER A 217 5.82 -3.71 -3.88
N THR A 218 4.79 -2.91 -4.15
CA THR A 218 3.52 -3.42 -4.66
C THR A 218 2.93 -2.48 -5.70
N ILE A 219 2.46 -3.05 -6.80
CA ILE A 219 1.62 -2.35 -7.80
C ILE A 219 0.25 -3.00 -7.77
N SER A 220 -0.82 -2.23 -7.71
CA SER A 220 -2.19 -2.76 -7.72
C SER A 220 -3.12 -1.95 -8.61
N VAL A 221 -4.15 -2.63 -9.12
CA VAL A 221 -5.27 -2.00 -9.83
C VAL A 221 -6.53 -2.35 -9.07
N ARG A 222 -7.32 -1.33 -8.75
CA ARG A 222 -8.52 -1.46 -7.93
C ARG A 222 -9.71 -0.78 -8.58
N ALA A 223 -10.88 -1.40 -8.50
CA ALA A 223 -12.16 -0.75 -8.72
C ALA A 223 -12.63 -0.15 -7.39
N THR A 224 -13.24 1.04 -7.45
CA THR A 224 -13.72 1.77 -6.27
C THR A 224 -15.18 2.16 -6.47
N TYR A 225 -15.94 2.13 -5.41
CA TYR A 225 -17.27 2.70 -5.35
C TYR A 225 -17.38 3.55 -4.10
N SER A 226 -17.85 4.79 -4.23
CA SER A 226 -18.03 5.68 -3.09
C SER A 226 -19.33 6.48 -3.20
N PHE A 227 -19.87 6.87 -2.06
CA PHE A 227 -21.04 7.74 -1.98
C PHE A 227 -20.79 8.86 -0.97
N ASN A 228 -21.37 10.02 -1.26
CA ASN A 228 -21.26 11.17 -0.38
C ASN A 228 -22.24 11.03 0.78
N LEU A 229 -21.74 11.27 1.99
CA LEU A 229 -22.56 11.30 3.21
C LEU A 229 -23.22 12.67 3.40
N PHE A 230 -22.49 13.74 3.06
CA PHE A 230 -22.93 15.14 3.03
C PHE A 230 -21.96 15.98 2.21
#